data_766295e517d792e16e34671366365c64
#
_entry.id   766295e517d792e16e34671366365c64
#
_cell.length_a   1.000
_cell.length_b   1.000
_cell.length_c   1.000
_cell.angle_alpha   90.00
_cell.angle_beta   90.00
_cell.angle_gamma   90.00
#
_symmetry.space_group_name_H-M   'P 1'
#
loop_
_entity.id
_entity.type
_entity.pdbx_description
1 polymer ?
#
loop_
_entity_poly.entity_id
_entity_poly.type
_entity_poly.pdbx_seq_one_letter_code
_entity_poly.pdbx_strand_id
1 'polypeptide(L)'
;MSKYDFEAIERDYRAGHLSIRHLSTKHGIPESTVRSKAKSLGWERDLSEDVRAATRAKLSRGSRTEIAHSEDAHIIQSASEDAASIVEAHRRSIAHWRIIAERLAQHLATMEITDENHDKFSRSLNAGIDALMKTVKGERQAYSLDDGQATEPEDTVAALSDDLGGSVDAIAEVIG
;
A
#
# COMPACT_ATOMS: atom_id res chain seq x y z
N MET A 1 34.96 -13.24 -16.53
CA MET A 1 33.53 -12.85 -16.70
C MET A 1 32.94 -12.58 -15.31
N SER A 2 32.22 -11.48 -15.13
CA SER A 2 31.55 -11.19 -13.85
C SER A 2 30.47 -12.24 -13.60
N LYS A 3 30.34 -12.71 -12.35
CA LYS A 3 29.32 -13.69 -11.93
C LYS A 3 27.88 -13.11 -12.04
N TYR A 4 27.76 -11.78 -12.05
CA TYR A 4 26.50 -11.07 -12.03
C TYR A 4 26.39 -10.12 -13.22
N ASP A 5 25.17 -9.96 -13.73
CA ASP A 5 24.85 -8.95 -14.76
C ASP A 5 24.63 -7.59 -14.09
N PHE A 6 25.71 -6.83 -13.95
CA PHE A 6 25.65 -5.51 -13.30
C PHE A 6 24.88 -4.48 -14.12
N GLU A 7 24.74 -4.65 -15.42
CA GLU A 7 23.99 -3.75 -16.28
C GLU A 7 22.47 -3.88 -16.02
N ALA A 8 21.99 -5.13 -15.90
CA ALA A 8 20.60 -5.37 -15.52
C ALA A 8 20.30 -4.89 -14.08
N ILE A 9 21.26 -5.03 -13.16
CA ILE A 9 21.11 -4.56 -11.77
C ILE A 9 21.08 -3.02 -11.73
N GLU A 10 21.90 -2.34 -12.53
CA GLU A 10 21.91 -0.88 -12.64
C GLU A 10 20.57 -0.34 -13.17
N ARG A 11 20.03 -0.94 -14.24
CA ARG A 11 18.73 -0.56 -14.80
C ARG A 11 17.62 -0.63 -13.77
N ASP A 12 17.52 -1.74 -13.05
CA ASP A 12 16.53 -1.92 -11.99
C ASP A 12 16.77 -0.97 -10.79
N TYR A 13 18.03 -0.63 -10.49
CA TYR A 13 18.39 0.33 -9.45
C TYR A 13 17.97 1.75 -9.84
N ARG A 14 18.25 2.19 -11.06
CA ARG A 14 17.86 3.50 -11.60
C ARG A 14 16.34 3.68 -11.63
N ALA A 15 15.60 2.65 -12.01
CA ALA A 15 14.14 2.66 -12.02
C ALA A 15 13.52 2.94 -10.62
N GLY A 16 14.22 2.60 -9.54
CA GLY A 16 13.89 2.97 -8.16
C GLY A 16 12.65 2.33 -7.56
N HIS A 17 11.90 1.51 -8.30
CA HIS A 17 10.67 0.84 -7.84
C HIS A 17 10.94 -0.35 -6.91
N LEU A 18 12.15 -0.93 -6.95
CA LEU A 18 12.56 -2.05 -6.11
C LEU A 18 13.43 -1.60 -4.92
N SER A 19 13.21 -2.19 -3.75
CA SER A 19 14.13 -2.04 -2.62
C SER A 19 15.44 -2.77 -2.87
N ILE A 20 16.52 -2.39 -2.16
CA ILE A 20 17.83 -3.08 -2.25
C ILE A 20 17.68 -4.58 -1.97
N ARG A 21 16.83 -4.94 -1.02
CA ARG A 21 16.55 -6.34 -0.67
C ARG A 21 15.89 -7.09 -1.83
N HIS A 22 14.93 -6.48 -2.51
CA HIS A 22 14.28 -7.08 -3.68
C HIS A 22 15.24 -7.20 -4.87
N LEU A 23 16.10 -6.20 -5.11
CA LEU A 23 17.17 -6.30 -6.11
C LEU A 23 18.12 -7.46 -5.81
N SER A 24 18.54 -7.60 -4.54
CA SER A 24 19.35 -8.71 -4.06
C SER A 24 18.71 -10.07 -4.38
N THR A 25 17.43 -10.21 -4.07
CA THR A 25 16.67 -11.44 -4.33
C THR A 25 16.48 -11.71 -5.83
N LYS A 26 16.09 -10.69 -6.59
CA LYS A 26 15.82 -10.80 -8.04
C LYS A 26 17.06 -11.24 -8.82
N HIS A 27 18.21 -10.67 -8.51
CA HIS A 27 19.47 -10.92 -9.22
C HIS A 27 20.40 -11.94 -8.55
N GLY A 28 20.01 -12.50 -7.40
CA GLY A 28 20.82 -13.46 -6.66
C GLY A 28 22.15 -12.89 -6.14
N ILE A 29 22.22 -11.59 -5.84
CA ILE A 29 23.42 -10.87 -5.43
C ILE A 29 23.27 -10.36 -3.99
N PRO A 30 24.33 -10.40 -3.13
CA PRO A 30 24.24 -9.84 -1.78
C PRO A 30 23.94 -8.34 -1.77
N GLU A 31 23.09 -7.89 -0.83
CA GLU A 31 22.74 -6.46 -0.67
C GLU A 31 23.96 -5.56 -0.51
N SER A 32 24.97 -6.03 0.25
CA SER A 32 26.22 -5.30 0.45
C SER A 32 26.95 -5.05 -0.87
N THR A 33 26.90 -6.02 -1.80
CA THR A 33 27.51 -5.88 -3.13
C THR A 33 26.75 -4.88 -3.98
N VAL A 34 25.40 -4.87 -3.93
CA VAL A 34 24.60 -3.87 -4.63
C VAL A 34 24.95 -2.46 -4.14
N ARG A 35 24.95 -2.25 -2.80
CA ARG A 35 25.28 -0.94 -2.19
C ARG A 35 26.70 -0.48 -2.53
N SER A 36 27.69 -1.41 -2.45
CA SER A 36 29.07 -1.11 -2.78
C SER A 36 29.24 -0.73 -4.26
N LYS A 37 28.57 -1.44 -5.17
CA LYS A 37 28.62 -1.14 -6.60
C LYS A 37 27.90 0.17 -6.95
N ALA A 38 26.72 0.41 -6.40
CA ALA A 38 26.00 1.67 -6.58
C ALA A 38 26.87 2.86 -6.16
N LYS A 39 27.54 2.76 -5.00
CA LYS A 39 28.45 3.81 -4.52
C LYS A 39 29.68 3.98 -5.40
N SER A 40 30.31 2.88 -5.84
CA SER A 40 31.56 2.93 -6.60
C SER A 40 31.35 3.38 -8.05
N LEU A 41 30.19 3.10 -8.64
CA LEU A 41 29.84 3.44 -10.03
C LEU A 41 28.93 4.69 -10.13
N GLY A 42 28.56 5.28 -8.98
CA GLY A 42 27.72 6.49 -8.95
C GLY A 42 26.29 6.25 -9.43
N TRP A 43 25.72 5.06 -9.19
CA TRP A 43 24.34 4.78 -9.58
C TRP A 43 23.35 5.66 -8.80
N GLU A 44 22.43 6.28 -9.51
CA GLU A 44 21.37 7.12 -8.96
C GLU A 44 19.99 6.54 -9.29
N ARG A 45 18.97 6.88 -8.51
CA ARG A 45 17.57 6.50 -8.74
C ARG A 45 16.87 7.63 -9.49
N ASP A 46 17.44 7.99 -10.65
CA ASP A 46 17.06 9.14 -11.45
C ASP A 46 15.71 8.96 -12.20
N LEU A 47 15.30 7.72 -12.47
CA LEU A 47 14.06 7.41 -13.19
C LEU A 47 12.84 7.13 -12.29
N SER A 48 12.96 7.26 -10.96
CA SER A 48 11.91 6.88 -10.01
C SER A 48 10.60 7.63 -10.21
N GLU A 49 10.67 8.93 -10.47
CA GLU A 49 9.48 9.76 -10.66
C GLU A 49 8.79 9.44 -11.99
N ASP A 50 9.55 9.21 -13.05
CA ASP A 50 9.01 8.84 -14.36
C ASP A 50 8.32 7.46 -14.30
N VAL A 51 8.90 6.50 -13.59
CA VAL A 51 8.29 5.18 -13.34
C VAL A 51 6.98 5.33 -12.56
N ARG A 52 6.94 6.18 -11.53
CA ARG A 52 5.72 6.45 -10.77
C ARG A 52 4.65 7.11 -11.61
N ALA A 53 5.01 8.09 -12.42
CA ALA A 53 4.10 8.77 -13.35
C ALA A 53 3.53 7.78 -14.37
N ALA A 54 4.37 6.97 -15.00
CA ALA A 54 3.97 5.96 -15.97
C ALA A 54 3.09 4.86 -15.32
N THR A 55 3.40 4.44 -14.09
CA THR A 55 2.57 3.50 -13.33
C THR A 55 1.18 4.07 -13.06
N ARG A 56 1.10 5.32 -12.59
CA ARG A 56 -0.20 6.01 -12.37
C ARG A 56 -1.00 6.11 -13.66
N ALA A 57 -0.37 6.47 -14.77
CA ALA A 57 -1.02 6.54 -16.07
C ALA A 57 -1.58 5.19 -16.52
N LYS A 58 -0.86 4.08 -16.31
CA LYS A 58 -1.34 2.72 -16.61
C LYS A 58 -2.52 2.30 -15.75
N LEU A 59 -2.49 2.64 -14.46
CA LEU A 59 -3.56 2.30 -13.50
C LEU A 59 -4.84 3.13 -13.68
N SER A 60 -4.75 4.33 -14.25
CA SER A 60 -5.87 5.27 -14.45
C SER A 60 -6.56 5.09 -15.81
N ARG A 61 -6.69 3.89 -16.34
CA ARG A 61 -7.43 3.54 -17.57
C ARG A 61 -7.50 4.67 -18.61
N GLY A 62 -6.48 4.85 -19.42
CA GLY A 62 -6.67 5.66 -20.60
C GLY A 62 -5.51 6.50 -21.11
N SER A 63 -4.36 6.55 -20.49
CA SER A 63 -3.22 7.28 -21.06
C SER A 63 -2.24 6.33 -21.74
N ARG A 64 -2.35 6.23 -23.05
CA ARG A 64 -1.30 5.68 -23.92
C ARG A 64 -0.27 6.78 -24.08
N THR A 65 0.63 6.91 -23.12
CA THR A 65 1.75 7.84 -23.23
C THR A 65 2.74 7.24 -24.22
N GLU A 66 2.87 7.87 -25.40
CA GLU A 66 3.97 7.57 -26.31
C GLU A 66 5.26 8.06 -25.66
N ILE A 67 5.99 7.14 -25.06
CA ILE A 67 7.31 7.41 -24.48
C ILE A 67 8.31 7.38 -25.64
N ALA A 68 9.08 8.46 -25.77
CA ALA A 68 10.12 8.57 -26.80
C ALA A 68 11.10 7.39 -26.76
N HIS A 69 11.60 6.99 -27.94
CA HIS A 69 12.53 5.87 -28.11
C HIS A 69 13.92 6.17 -27.54
N SER A 70 14.05 6.14 -26.22
CA SER A 70 15.32 6.20 -25.51
C SER A 70 15.52 4.90 -24.73
N GLU A 71 16.75 4.58 -24.37
CA GLU A 71 17.07 3.43 -23.51
C GLU A 71 16.37 3.56 -22.16
N ASP A 72 16.29 4.77 -21.61
CA ASP A 72 15.58 5.08 -20.39
C ASP A 72 14.06 4.86 -20.53
N ALA A 73 13.46 5.11 -21.69
CA ALA A 73 12.05 4.83 -21.96
C ALA A 73 11.72 3.35 -21.79
N HIS A 74 12.61 2.45 -22.23
CA HIS A 74 12.41 1.02 -22.05
C HIS A 74 12.49 0.60 -20.56
N ILE A 75 13.40 1.22 -19.80
CA ILE A 75 13.52 0.98 -18.35
C ILE A 75 12.24 1.45 -17.65
N ILE A 76 11.76 2.66 -17.95
CA ILE A 76 10.53 3.23 -17.39
C ILE A 76 9.32 2.36 -17.74
N GLN A 77 9.22 1.92 -18.99
CA GLN A 77 8.12 1.08 -19.47
C GLN A 77 8.06 -0.24 -18.70
N SER A 78 9.17 -0.98 -18.66
CA SER A 78 9.25 -2.28 -17.96
C SER A 78 8.97 -2.14 -16.46
N ALA A 79 9.62 -1.20 -15.79
CA ALA A 79 9.45 -0.98 -14.36
C ALA A 79 8.03 -0.54 -13.99
N SER A 80 7.38 0.28 -14.84
CA SER A 80 5.99 0.69 -14.62
C SER A 80 4.97 -0.43 -14.85
N GLU A 81 5.27 -1.38 -15.73
CA GLU A 81 4.45 -2.59 -15.92
C GLU A 81 4.53 -3.50 -14.69
N ASP A 82 5.73 -3.75 -14.19
CA ASP A 82 5.95 -4.52 -12.97
C ASP A 82 5.23 -3.88 -11.78
N ALA A 83 5.40 -2.58 -11.58
CA ALA A 83 4.76 -1.84 -10.50
C ALA A 83 3.22 -1.86 -10.62
N ALA A 84 2.67 -1.66 -11.80
CA ALA A 84 1.22 -1.71 -12.04
C ALA A 84 0.65 -3.10 -11.73
N SER A 85 1.32 -4.16 -12.15
CA SER A 85 0.92 -5.55 -11.90
C SER A 85 0.86 -5.87 -10.40
N ILE A 86 1.85 -5.38 -9.61
CA ILE A 86 1.88 -5.52 -8.15
C ILE A 86 0.71 -4.79 -7.51
N VAL A 87 0.44 -3.55 -7.92
CA VAL A 87 -0.69 -2.76 -7.38
C VAL A 87 -2.02 -3.43 -7.69
N GLU A 88 -2.21 -3.98 -8.89
CA GLU A 88 -3.44 -4.72 -9.24
C GLU A 88 -3.59 -6.01 -8.44
N ALA A 89 -2.50 -6.72 -8.16
CA ALA A 89 -2.52 -7.89 -7.28
C ALA A 89 -2.92 -7.50 -5.85
N HIS A 90 -2.39 -6.39 -5.33
CA HIS A 90 -2.78 -5.85 -4.02
C HIS A 90 -4.26 -5.46 -3.98
N ARG A 91 -4.78 -4.76 -5.01
CA ARG A 91 -6.20 -4.39 -5.10
C ARG A 91 -7.11 -5.60 -5.03
N ARG A 92 -6.78 -6.68 -5.76
CA ARG A 92 -7.54 -7.94 -5.70
C ARG A 92 -7.51 -8.58 -4.31
N SER A 93 -6.35 -8.59 -3.66
CA SER A 93 -6.21 -9.12 -2.30
C SER A 93 -7.01 -8.30 -1.29
N ILE A 94 -6.95 -6.98 -1.37
CA ILE A 94 -7.71 -6.07 -0.50
C ILE A 94 -9.22 -6.26 -0.70
N ALA A 95 -9.70 -6.36 -1.94
CA ALA A 95 -11.11 -6.62 -2.24
C ALA A 95 -11.58 -7.95 -1.63
N HIS A 96 -10.74 -8.98 -1.64
CA HIS A 96 -11.05 -10.26 -0.99
C HIS A 96 -11.16 -10.12 0.53
N TRP A 97 -10.23 -9.42 1.17
CA TRP A 97 -10.28 -9.16 2.61
C TRP A 97 -11.47 -8.30 3.03
N ARG A 98 -11.91 -7.35 2.20
CA ARG A 98 -13.13 -6.58 2.42
C ARG A 98 -14.35 -7.50 2.55
N ILE A 99 -14.52 -8.45 1.64
CA ILE A 99 -15.64 -9.42 1.68
C ILE A 99 -15.62 -10.23 2.99
N ILE A 100 -14.45 -10.64 3.46
CA ILE A 100 -14.31 -11.38 4.72
C ILE A 100 -14.70 -10.51 5.91
N ALA A 101 -14.22 -9.25 5.95
CA ALA A 101 -14.55 -8.29 7.00
C ALA A 101 -16.05 -7.97 7.04
N GLU A 102 -16.69 -7.79 5.89
CA GLU A 102 -18.14 -7.57 5.78
C GLU A 102 -18.95 -8.77 6.31
N ARG A 103 -18.53 -9.99 5.98
CA ARG A 103 -19.19 -11.21 6.52
C ARG A 103 -19.06 -11.30 8.04
N LEU A 104 -17.90 -10.97 8.58
CA LEU A 104 -17.68 -10.94 10.05
C LEU A 104 -18.59 -9.88 10.69
N ALA A 105 -18.63 -8.67 10.13
CA ALA A 105 -19.48 -7.60 10.63
C ALA A 105 -20.97 -7.98 10.60
N GLN A 106 -21.46 -8.59 9.51
CA GLN A 106 -22.83 -9.09 9.39
C GLN A 106 -23.14 -10.17 10.43
N HIS A 107 -22.20 -11.09 10.66
CA HIS A 107 -22.39 -12.13 11.69
C HIS A 107 -22.45 -11.53 13.09
N LEU A 108 -21.55 -10.62 13.43
CA LEU A 108 -21.55 -9.93 14.71
C LEU A 108 -22.81 -9.09 14.94
N ALA A 109 -23.31 -8.42 13.89
CA ALA A 109 -24.52 -7.59 13.97
C ALA A 109 -25.79 -8.39 14.29
N THR A 110 -25.82 -9.69 13.96
CA THR A 110 -26.97 -10.57 14.21
C THR A 110 -26.79 -11.46 15.44
N MET A 111 -25.61 -11.43 16.08
CA MET A 111 -25.31 -12.27 17.24
C MET A 111 -25.98 -11.70 18.50
N GLU A 112 -26.72 -12.54 19.22
CA GLU A 112 -27.22 -12.19 20.55
C GLU A 112 -26.05 -12.15 21.55
N ILE A 113 -25.95 -11.04 22.30
CA ILE A 113 -24.89 -10.85 23.32
C ILE A 113 -25.43 -11.38 24.64
N THR A 114 -24.71 -12.32 25.22
CA THR A 114 -25.02 -12.94 26.53
C THR A 114 -23.80 -12.82 27.44
N ASP A 115 -24.00 -13.02 28.75
CA ASP A 115 -22.91 -13.01 29.73
C ASP A 115 -21.83 -14.06 29.41
N GLU A 116 -22.21 -15.17 28.75
CA GLU A 116 -21.27 -16.24 28.40
C GLU A 116 -20.40 -15.90 27.15
N ASN A 117 -20.89 -15.04 26.26
CA ASN A 117 -20.18 -14.74 25.00
C ASN A 117 -19.66 -13.29 24.90
N HIS A 118 -20.00 -12.42 25.85
CA HIS A 118 -19.65 -10.99 25.84
C HIS A 118 -18.16 -10.72 25.57
N ASP A 119 -17.27 -11.43 26.27
CA ASP A 119 -15.82 -11.27 26.08
C ASP A 119 -15.33 -11.70 24.70
N LYS A 120 -15.91 -12.78 24.17
CA LYS A 120 -15.58 -13.27 22.81
C LYS A 120 -16.11 -12.32 21.77
N PHE A 121 -17.33 -11.82 21.94
CA PHE A 121 -17.94 -10.81 21.07
C PHE A 121 -17.08 -9.55 21.01
N SER A 122 -16.72 -8.98 22.16
CA SER A 122 -15.91 -7.77 22.25
C SER A 122 -14.54 -7.92 21.57
N ARG A 123 -13.88 -9.06 21.77
CA ARG A 123 -12.61 -9.35 21.08
C ARG A 123 -12.78 -9.48 19.57
N SER A 124 -13.83 -10.15 19.12
CA SER A 124 -14.11 -10.32 17.68
C SER A 124 -14.49 -8.99 17.02
N LEU A 125 -15.24 -8.14 17.73
CA LEU A 125 -15.60 -6.79 17.27
C LEU A 125 -14.34 -5.93 17.11
N ASN A 126 -13.48 -5.87 18.12
CA ASN A 126 -12.23 -5.10 18.06
C ASN A 126 -11.31 -5.59 16.92
N ALA A 127 -11.16 -6.91 16.78
CA ALA A 127 -10.38 -7.49 15.69
C ALA A 127 -10.99 -7.19 14.31
N GLY A 128 -12.31 -7.18 14.20
CA GLY A 128 -13.03 -6.83 12.97
C GLY A 128 -12.85 -5.36 12.59
N ILE A 129 -12.96 -4.45 13.56
CA ILE A 129 -12.71 -3.02 13.35
C ILE A 129 -11.27 -2.77 12.91
N ASP A 130 -10.28 -3.37 13.59
CA ASP A 130 -8.87 -3.25 13.24
C ASP A 130 -8.59 -3.78 11.82
N ALA A 131 -9.16 -4.92 11.45
CA ALA A 131 -9.05 -5.48 10.12
C ALA A 131 -9.68 -4.56 9.07
N LEU A 132 -10.84 -3.98 9.33
CA LEU A 132 -11.51 -3.04 8.42
C LEU A 132 -10.68 -1.77 8.23
N MET A 133 -10.18 -1.17 9.30
CA MET A 133 -9.33 0.02 9.23
C MET A 133 -8.06 -0.22 8.41
N LYS A 134 -7.40 -1.37 8.60
CA LYS A 134 -6.24 -1.78 7.79
C LYS A 134 -6.60 -1.96 6.31
N THR A 135 -7.76 -2.54 6.03
CA THR A 135 -8.26 -2.72 4.67
C THR A 135 -8.52 -1.37 4.00
N VAL A 136 -9.23 -0.46 4.67
CA VAL A 136 -9.49 0.91 4.17
C VAL A 136 -8.20 1.66 3.92
N LYS A 137 -7.25 1.62 4.86
CA LYS A 137 -5.93 2.25 4.69
C LYS A 137 -5.19 1.66 3.48
N GLY A 138 -5.20 0.35 3.32
CA GLY A 138 -4.60 -0.32 2.17
C GLY A 138 -5.25 0.08 0.84
N GLU A 139 -6.58 0.21 0.80
CA GLU A 139 -7.31 0.70 -0.38
C GLU A 139 -6.92 2.14 -0.72
N ARG A 140 -6.93 3.05 0.26
CA ARG A 140 -6.55 4.44 0.05
C ARG A 140 -5.15 4.54 -0.55
N GLN A 141 -4.18 3.80 -0.03
CA GLN A 141 -2.81 3.74 -0.56
C GLN A 141 -2.76 3.12 -1.97
N ALA A 142 -3.45 1.99 -2.19
CA ALA A 142 -3.43 1.29 -3.49
C ALA A 142 -4.12 2.09 -4.62
N TYR A 143 -5.06 2.97 -4.27
CA TYR A 143 -5.75 3.83 -5.23
C TYR A 143 -5.22 5.28 -5.24
N SER A 144 -4.12 5.55 -4.51
CA SER A 144 -3.51 6.88 -4.39
C SER A 144 -4.51 7.96 -3.97
N LEU A 145 -5.41 7.63 -3.04
CA LEU A 145 -6.43 8.55 -2.55
C LEU A 145 -5.88 9.55 -1.52
N ASP A 146 -4.67 9.30 -1.01
CA ASP A 146 -4.00 10.12 -0.01
C ASP A 146 -2.98 11.11 -0.62
N ASP A 147 -2.84 11.15 -1.96
CA ASP A 147 -1.90 12.03 -2.69
C ASP A 147 -2.32 13.52 -2.65
N GLY A 148 -2.74 14.03 -1.51
CA GLY A 148 -3.11 15.42 -1.30
C GLY A 148 -3.17 15.88 0.15
N GLN A 149 -3.11 14.96 1.09
CA GLN A 149 -3.09 15.27 2.52
C GLN A 149 -2.07 14.35 3.23
N ALA A 150 -0.91 14.90 3.51
CA ALA A 150 -0.07 14.38 4.57
C ALA A 150 -0.77 14.71 5.92
N THR A 151 -1.84 14.02 6.24
CA THR A 151 -2.41 14.00 7.57
C THR A 151 -1.63 12.97 8.36
N GLU A 152 -0.90 13.43 9.36
CA GLU A 152 -0.26 12.58 10.35
C GLU A 152 -1.30 11.64 11.00
N PRO A 153 -0.94 10.40 11.33
CA PRO A 153 -1.91 9.40 11.83
C PRO A 153 -2.52 9.72 13.20
N GLU A 154 -2.07 10.77 13.88
CA GLU A 154 -2.58 11.18 15.20
C GLU A 154 -3.89 11.97 15.15
N ASP A 155 -4.17 12.70 14.06
CA ASP A 155 -5.35 13.57 13.99
C ASP A 155 -6.68 12.81 13.73
N THR A 156 -6.61 11.62 13.15
CA THR A 156 -7.82 10.86 12.81
C THR A 156 -8.47 10.20 14.02
N VAL A 157 -7.68 9.82 15.02
CA VAL A 157 -8.20 9.21 16.26
C VAL A 157 -8.78 10.28 17.18
N ALA A 158 -8.17 11.48 17.22
CA ALA A 158 -8.68 12.61 17.98
C ALA A 158 -10.02 13.13 17.42
N ALA A 159 -10.16 13.24 16.10
CA ALA A 159 -11.41 13.68 15.45
C ALA A 159 -12.57 12.70 15.65
N LEU A 160 -12.30 11.39 15.67
CA LEU A 160 -13.31 10.36 15.94
C LEU A 160 -13.73 10.32 17.42
N SER A 161 -12.84 10.65 18.35
CA SER A 161 -13.18 10.70 19.78
C SER A 161 -14.00 11.93 20.14
N ASP A 162 -13.80 13.06 19.47
CA ASP A 162 -14.60 14.28 19.66
C ASP A 162 -16.03 14.11 19.14
N ASP A 163 -16.20 13.44 17.99
CA ASP A 163 -17.52 13.18 17.39
C ASP A 163 -18.35 12.15 18.20
N LEU A 164 -17.69 11.20 18.85
CA LEU A 164 -18.33 10.22 19.74
C LEU A 164 -18.59 10.78 21.14
N GLY A 165 -17.78 11.72 21.64
CA GLY A 165 -17.95 12.38 22.94
C GLY A 165 -19.20 13.27 22.98
N GLY A 166 -19.51 13.97 21.92
CA GLY A 166 -20.71 14.81 21.81
C GLY A 166 -22.05 14.06 21.80
N SER A 167 -22.02 12.77 21.42
CA SER A 167 -23.22 11.93 21.36
C SER A 167 -23.63 11.30 22.70
N VAL A 168 -22.71 11.21 23.65
CA VAL A 168 -22.98 10.56 24.96
C VAL A 168 -23.68 11.52 25.90
N ASP A 169 -23.38 12.82 25.84
CA ASP A 169 -24.04 13.84 26.67
C ASP A 169 -25.51 14.09 26.24
N ALA A 170 -25.82 13.95 24.94
CA ALA A 170 -27.17 14.08 24.42
C ALA A 170 -28.11 12.94 24.86
N ILE A 171 -27.59 11.76 25.18
CA ILE A 171 -28.37 10.62 25.64
C ILE A 171 -28.67 10.72 27.14
N ALA A 172 -27.79 11.35 27.92
CA ALA A 172 -28.00 11.56 29.35
C ALA A 172 -29.15 12.54 29.66
N GLU A 173 -29.42 13.50 28.76
CA GLU A 173 -30.46 14.51 28.91
C GLU A 173 -31.88 13.99 28.55
N VAL A 174 -31.97 12.84 27.86
CA VAL A 174 -33.29 12.26 27.45
C VAL A 174 -33.79 11.21 28.45
N ILE A 175 -32.96 10.74 29.38
CA ILE A 175 -33.30 9.68 30.36
C ILE A 175 -33.49 10.24 31.80
N GLY A 176 -33.25 11.52 32.03
CA GLY A 176 -33.56 12.23 33.27
C GLY A 176 -34.93 12.89 33.19
#